data_818c6ea1160b966f4450f4f5453aa348
#
_entry.id   818c6ea1160b966f4450f4f5453aa348
#
_cell.length_a   1.000
_cell.length_b   1.000
_cell.length_c   1.000
_cell.angle_alpha   90.00
_cell.angle_beta   90.00
_cell.angle_gamma   90.00
#
_symmetry.space_group_name_H-M   'P 1'
#
loop_
_entity.id
_entity.type
_entity.pdbx_description
1 polymer ?
#
loop_
_entity_poly.entity_id
_entity_poly.type
_entity_poly.pdbx_seq_one_letter_code
_entity_poly.pdbx_strand_id
1 'polypeptide(L)'
;LSKKQFEEYAGVTVENFPEDILSWYDEKGNLRQNWVPGKHAKEWIEWRATVIHDFVEKAHAALKEINPDLIIGDYTGAWYPTYWQLGVNWASKDYDPYQVPEYQAWATEDYHKTGYAEMLDIYMTGLYYSMITKDDVDKATGVVGQRSEAGMDNSLTYCYSVEGGAEIAKEITKGVVPVIGSIYVEQYLGDFTPFGPAVTQALKSTD
;
A
#
# COMPACT_ATOMS: atom_id res chain seq x y z
N LEU A 1 8.99 -13.45 18.71
CA LEU A 1 8.02 -12.53 19.30
C LEU A 1 6.76 -12.43 18.44
N SER A 2 6.89 -12.04 17.19
CA SER A 2 5.73 -11.84 16.28
C SER A 2 4.88 -13.08 16.08
N LYS A 3 5.46 -14.28 15.95
CA LYS A 3 4.70 -15.54 15.85
C LYS A 3 3.73 -15.68 17.03
N LYS A 4 4.24 -15.55 18.27
CA LYS A 4 3.43 -15.71 19.48
C LYS A 4 2.29 -14.68 19.57
N GLN A 5 2.58 -13.41 19.25
CA GLN A 5 1.57 -12.35 19.25
C GLN A 5 0.49 -12.59 18.20
N PHE A 6 0.87 -13.09 17.03
CA PHE A 6 -0.08 -13.47 16.00
C PHE A 6 -0.96 -14.65 16.43
N GLU A 7 -0.36 -15.70 17.02
CA GLU A 7 -1.10 -16.86 17.54
C GLU A 7 -2.13 -16.45 18.59
N GLU A 8 -1.77 -15.51 19.47
CA GLU A 8 -2.67 -14.92 20.46
C GLU A 8 -3.79 -14.11 19.81
N TYR A 9 -3.49 -13.31 18.78
CA TYR A 9 -4.46 -12.50 18.04
C TYR A 9 -5.47 -13.37 17.28
N ALA A 10 -4.97 -14.29 16.48
CA ALA A 10 -5.79 -15.09 15.57
C ALA A 10 -6.43 -16.32 16.24
N GLY A 11 -6.03 -16.67 17.46
CA GLY A 11 -6.51 -17.86 18.15
C GLY A 11 -6.07 -19.17 17.48
N VAL A 12 -4.93 -19.17 16.80
CA VAL A 12 -4.40 -20.31 16.02
C VAL A 12 -3.03 -20.74 16.53
N THR A 13 -2.61 -21.92 16.10
CA THR A 13 -1.23 -22.40 16.27
C THR A 13 -0.53 -22.46 14.91
N VAL A 14 0.60 -21.80 14.81
CA VAL A 14 1.47 -21.86 13.62
C VAL A 14 2.49 -22.98 13.83
N GLU A 15 2.32 -24.09 13.14
CA GLU A 15 3.19 -25.25 13.29
C GLU A 15 4.51 -25.06 12.54
N ASN A 16 4.42 -24.66 11.28
CA ASN A 16 5.55 -24.45 10.39
C ASN A 16 5.68 -22.96 10.03
N PHE A 17 6.64 -22.27 10.65
CA PHE A 17 6.92 -20.89 10.35
C PHE A 17 8.22 -20.79 9.52
N PRO A 18 8.22 -20.06 8.37
CA PRO A 18 7.18 -19.16 7.86
C PRO A 18 6.13 -19.80 6.92
N GLU A 19 6.19 -21.08 6.62
CA GLU A 19 5.42 -21.75 5.56
C GLU A 19 3.91 -21.67 5.78
N ASP A 20 3.44 -21.74 7.02
CA ASP A 20 2.04 -21.58 7.38
C ASP A 20 1.51 -20.14 7.15
N ILE A 21 2.40 -19.18 6.94
CA ILE A 21 2.12 -17.77 6.71
C ILE A 21 2.37 -17.41 5.24
N LEU A 22 3.63 -17.18 4.89
CA LEU A 22 4.06 -16.77 3.56
C LEU A 22 5.42 -17.40 3.24
N SER A 23 5.54 -18.04 2.10
CA SER A 23 6.81 -18.60 1.66
C SER A 23 7.27 -17.94 0.36
N TRP A 24 8.47 -17.35 0.39
CA TRP A 24 9.19 -16.83 -0.76
C TRP A 24 10.24 -17.81 -1.29
N TYR A 25 10.45 -18.91 -0.58
CA TYR A 25 11.45 -19.89 -0.95
C TYR A 25 10.82 -21.25 -1.20
N ASP A 26 11.40 -22.00 -2.14
CA ASP A 26 11.03 -23.41 -2.37
C ASP A 26 11.68 -24.33 -1.33
N GLU A 27 11.36 -25.61 -1.38
CA GLU A 27 11.90 -26.63 -0.48
C GLU A 27 13.44 -26.78 -0.58
N LYS A 28 14.05 -26.28 -1.66
CA LYS A 28 15.49 -26.28 -1.90
C LYS A 28 16.17 -24.98 -1.47
N GLY A 29 15.38 -24.01 -0.95
CA GLY A 29 15.88 -22.70 -0.54
C GLY A 29 16.10 -21.71 -1.69
N ASN A 30 15.57 -21.98 -2.88
CA ASN A 30 15.62 -21.02 -3.98
C ASN A 30 14.48 -20.01 -3.88
N LEU A 31 14.77 -18.75 -4.20
CA LEU A 31 13.75 -17.69 -4.25
C LEU A 31 12.74 -17.97 -5.36
N ARG A 32 11.46 -17.92 -5.03
CA ARG A 32 10.35 -18.03 -5.98
C ARG A 32 10.11 -16.69 -6.67
N GLN A 33 9.51 -16.71 -7.84
CA GLN A 33 9.05 -15.50 -8.50
C GLN A 33 7.89 -14.85 -7.74
N ASN A 34 6.99 -15.67 -7.21
CA ASN A 34 5.82 -15.23 -6.45
C ASN A 34 5.83 -15.86 -5.06
N TRP A 35 5.23 -15.16 -4.10
CA TRP A 35 4.96 -15.71 -2.78
C TRP A 35 3.94 -16.84 -2.86
N VAL A 36 4.04 -17.77 -1.92
CA VAL A 36 3.05 -18.83 -1.73
C VAL A 36 2.38 -18.61 -0.39
N PRO A 37 1.05 -18.41 -0.37
CA PRO A 37 0.31 -18.23 0.88
C PRO A 37 0.25 -19.56 1.64
N GLY A 38 0.49 -19.48 2.95
CA GLY A 38 0.18 -20.55 3.88
C GLY A 38 -1.27 -20.50 4.35
N LYS A 39 -1.65 -21.46 5.18
CA LYS A 39 -3.04 -21.57 5.70
C LYS A 39 -3.50 -20.37 6.53
N HIS A 40 -2.58 -19.55 7.05
CA HIS A 40 -2.85 -18.39 7.89
C HIS A 40 -2.37 -17.07 7.25
N ALA A 41 -2.17 -17.05 5.94
CA ALA A 41 -1.58 -15.90 5.25
C ALA A 41 -2.41 -14.64 5.38
N LYS A 42 -3.72 -14.73 5.17
CA LYS A 42 -4.62 -13.56 5.20
C LYS A 42 -4.77 -12.99 6.60
N GLU A 43 -4.95 -13.85 7.59
CA GLU A 43 -5.05 -13.45 8.99
C GLU A 43 -3.76 -12.80 9.48
N TRP A 44 -2.60 -13.28 9.00
CA TRP A 44 -1.31 -12.66 9.30
C TRP A 44 -1.19 -11.27 8.69
N ILE A 45 -1.63 -11.08 7.45
CA ILE A 45 -1.62 -9.79 6.76
C ILE A 45 -2.52 -8.81 7.51
N GLU A 46 -3.74 -9.21 7.86
CA GLU A 46 -4.68 -8.42 8.64
C GLU A 46 -4.12 -8.05 10.01
N TRP A 47 -3.56 -9.01 10.74
CA TRP A 47 -2.95 -8.75 12.03
C TRP A 47 -1.83 -7.72 11.96
N ARG A 48 -0.97 -7.80 10.95
CA ARG A 48 0.09 -6.80 10.77
C ARG A 48 -0.46 -5.41 10.51
N ALA A 49 -1.52 -5.31 9.72
CA ALA A 49 -2.19 -4.04 9.45
C ALA A 49 -2.88 -3.51 10.72
N THR A 50 -3.48 -4.38 11.53
CA THR A 50 -4.06 -4.02 12.85
C THR A 50 -3.00 -3.44 13.79
N VAL A 51 -1.79 -4.00 13.82
CA VAL A 51 -0.70 -3.49 14.67
C VAL A 51 -0.32 -2.05 14.30
N ILE A 52 -0.27 -1.75 12.99
CA ILE A 52 0.03 -0.39 12.52
C ILE A 52 -1.17 0.55 12.79
N HIS A 53 -2.39 0.11 12.49
CA HIS A 53 -3.61 0.86 12.79
C HIS A 53 -3.66 1.27 14.28
N ASP A 54 -3.48 0.34 15.20
CA ASP A 54 -3.51 0.59 16.64
C ASP A 54 -2.42 1.56 17.09
N PHE A 55 -1.25 1.49 16.45
CA PHE A 55 -0.19 2.46 16.69
C PHE A 55 -0.59 3.87 16.24
N VAL A 56 -1.14 3.99 15.03
CA VAL A 56 -1.59 5.30 14.48
C VAL A 56 -2.71 5.88 15.37
N GLU A 57 -3.68 5.06 15.76
CA GLU A 57 -4.78 5.46 16.64
C GLU A 57 -4.26 6.04 17.98
N LYS A 58 -3.38 5.31 18.65
CA LYS A 58 -2.78 5.76 19.92
C LYS A 58 -1.92 7.00 19.75
N ALA A 59 -1.13 7.07 18.68
CA ALA A 59 -0.31 8.22 18.38
C ALA A 59 -1.16 9.46 18.10
N HIS A 60 -2.21 9.32 17.25
CA HIS A 60 -3.16 10.39 16.97
C HIS A 60 -3.81 10.90 18.25
N ALA A 61 -4.36 10.02 19.09
CA ALA A 61 -5.01 10.40 20.33
C ALA A 61 -4.07 11.16 21.27
N ALA A 62 -2.84 10.65 21.48
CA ALA A 62 -1.85 11.26 22.34
C ALA A 62 -1.37 12.65 21.83
N LEU A 63 -1.17 12.77 20.52
CA LEU A 63 -0.73 14.03 19.91
C LEU A 63 -1.84 15.09 19.95
N LYS A 64 -3.08 14.73 19.67
CA LYS A 64 -4.23 15.65 19.71
C LYS A 64 -4.60 16.05 21.15
N GLU A 65 -4.31 15.22 22.15
CA GLU A 65 -4.44 15.58 23.56
C GLU A 65 -3.45 16.68 23.96
N ILE A 66 -2.22 16.63 23.46
CA ILE A 66 -1.19 17.64 23.72
C ILE A 66 -1.49 18.95 22.97
N ASN A 67 -1.84 18.84 21.72
CA ASN A 67 -2.16 19.99 20.87
C ASN A 67 -3.19 19.57 19.80
N PRO A 68 -4.46 19.98 19.94
CA PRO A 68 -5.51 19.62 18.98
C PRO A 68 -5.30 20.22 17.57
N ASP A 69 -4.51 21.29 17.46
CA ASP A 69 -4.21 21.95 16.17
C ASP A 69 -2.99 21.33 15.46
N LEU A 70 -2.35 20.33 16.07
CA LEU A 70 -1.22 19.65 15.43
C LEU A 70 -1.68 18.92 14.18
N ILE A 71 -1.03 19.21 13.06
CA ILE A 71 -1.28 18.49 11.78
C ILE A 71 -0.55 17.16 11.82
N ILE A 72 -1.32 16.08 11.69
CA ILE A 72 -0.81 14.72 11.64
C ILE A 72 -0.90 14.24 10.19
N GLY A 73 0.23 13.88 9.61
CA GLY A 73 0.32 13.38 8.25
C GLY A 73 1.00 12.04 8.18
N ASP A 74 0.69 11.29 7.12
CA ASP A 74 1.41 10.10 6.75
C ASP A 74 1.99 10.25 5.35
N TYR A 75 3.10 9.56 5.11
CA TYR A 75 3.73 9.46 3.80
C TYR A 75 3.94 8.00 3.45
N THR A 76 3.28 7.57 2.37
CA THR A 76 3.49 6.24 1.78
C THR A 76 3.60 6.33 0.26
N GLY A 77 4.04 5.25 -0.38
CA GLY A 77 3.98 5.19 -1.84
C GLY A 77 2.56 4.84 -2.33
N ALA A 78 2.27 5.19 -3.56
CA ALA A 78 0.99 4.89 -4.21
C ALA A 78 0.81 3.40 -4.60
N TRP A 79 1.63 2.51 -4.08
CA TRP A 79 1.62 1.07 -4.40
C TRP A 79 0.66 0.27 -3.51
N TYR A 80 -0.55 0.73 -3.32
CA TYR A 80 -1.54 0.07 -2.47
C TYR A 80 -1.67 -1.43 -2.74
N PRO A 81 -1.69 -1.90 -4.01
CA PRO A 81 -1.83 -3.31 -4.33
C PRO A 81 -0.77 -4.23 -3.71
N THR A 82 0.36 -3.67 -3.26
CA THR A 82 1.48 -4.43 -2.67
C THR A 82 1.82 -4.02 -1.24
N TYR A 83 1.18 -2.98 -0.69
CA TYR A 83 1.46 -2.46 0.67
C TYR A 83 1.09 -3.41 1.80
N TRP A 84 0.19 -4.36 1.55
CA TRP A 84 -0.09 -5.45 2.48
C TRP A 84 1.19 -6.21 2.89
N GLN A 85 2.20 -6.29 2.02
CA GLN A 85 3.51 -6.90 2.31
C GLN A 85 4.25 -6.17 3.44
N LEU A 86 3.96 -4.88 3.64
CA LEU A 86 4.55 -4.06 4.69
C LEU A 86 3.69 -4.03 5.96
N GLY A 87 2.45 -4.51 5.89
CA GLY A 87 1.47 -4.41 6.97
C GLY A 87 0.91 -3.00 7.13
N VAL A 88 0.82 -2.24 6.04
CA VAL A 88 0.33 -0.85 6.05
C VAL A 88 -0.95 -0.78 5.26
N ASN A 89 -2.02 -0.26 5.88
CA ASN A 89 -3.30 0.02 5.25
C ASN A 89 -3.69 1.50 5.47
N TRP A 90 -3.17 2.37 4.60
CA TRP A 90 -3.45 3.80 4.64
C TRP A 90 -4.81 4.20 4.02
N ALA A 91 -5.65 3.21 3.74
CA ALA A 91 -6.99 3.42 3.20
C ALA A 91 -7.94 4.02 4.23
N SER A 92 -9.05 4.58 3.76
CA SER A 92 -10.23 4.77 4.58
C SER A 92 -10.81 3.41 4.98
N LYS A 93 -11.37 3.31 6.20
CA LYS A 93 -12.12 2.13 6.64
C LYS A 93 -13.36 1.83 5.77
N ASP A 94 -13.82 2.83 4.99
CA ASP A 94 -14.94 2.71 4.06
C ASP A 94 -14.49 2.20 2.67
N TYR A 95 -13.19 2.02 2.45
CA TYR A 95 -12.66 1.32 1.29
C TYR A 95 -12.45 -0.14 1.60
N ASP A 96 -13.24 -1.01 0.98
CA ASP A 96 -13.14 -2.46 1.18
C ASP A 96 -12.33 -3.14 0.06
N PRO A 97 -11.05 -3.45 0.30
CA PRO A 97 -10.22 -4.12 -0.70
C PRO A 97 -10.70 -5.54 -1.02
N TYR A 98 -11.45 -6.19 -0.15
CA TYR A 98 -12.00 -7.53 -0.43
C TYR A 98 -13.02 -7.52 -1.57
N GLN A 99 -13.63 -6.37 -1.90
CA GLN A 99 -14.51 -6.22 -3.05
C GLN A 99 -13.75 -6.17 -4.38
N VAL A 100 -12.43 -5.99 -4.36
CA VAL A 100 -11.58 -6.03 -5.56
C VAL A 100 -11.13 -7.48 -5.75
N PRO A 101 -11.51 -8.15 -6.86
CA PRO A 101 -11.22 -9.59 -7.05
C PRO A 101 -9.74 -9.93 -6.91
N GLU A 102 -8.86 -9.08 -7.42
CA GLU A 102 -7.41 -9.26 -7.40
C GLU A 102 -6.84 -9.19 -5.97
N TYR A 103 -7.51 -8.47 -5.06
CA TYR A 103 -7.05 -8.33 -3.68
C TYR A 103 -7.55 -9.46 -2.77
N GLN A 104 -8.53 -10.25 -3.22
CA GLN A 104 -9.02 -11.41 -2.47
C GLN A 104 -7.93 -12.47 -2.22
N ALA A 105 -6.84 -12.43 -2.96
CA ALA A 105 -5.69 -13.30 -2.72
C ALA A 105 -5.03 -13.06 -1.34
N TRP A 106 -5.11 -11.82 -0.81
CA TRP A 106 -4.44 -11.42 0.43
C TRP A 106 -5.37 -10.73 1.45
N ALA A 107 -6.44 -10.07 1.03
CA ALA A 107 -7.37 -9.42 1.94
C ALA A 107 -8.34 -10.42 2.58
N THR A 108 -8.69 -10.18 3.84
CA THR A 108 -9.86 -10.76 4.53
C THR A 108 -11.06 -9.84 4.33
N GLU A 109 -12.27 -10.31 4.66
CA GLU A 109 -13.47 -9.48 4.68
C GLU A 109 -13.36 -8.30 5.68
N ASP A 110 -12.60 -8.48 6.73
CA ASP A 110 -12.41 -7.49 7.81
C ASP A 110 -11.18 -6.59 7.62
N TYR A 111 -10.37 -6.81 6.58
CA TYR A 111 -9.13 -6.05 6.35
C TYR A 111 -9.37 -4.53 6.28
N HIS A 112 -10.51 -4.09 5.73
CA HIS A 112 -10.85 -2.67 5.64
C HIS A 112 -10.87 -1.96 7.01
N LYS A 113 -11.19 -2.68 8.11
CA LYS A 113 -11.20 -2.13 9.47
C LYS A 113 -9.84 -1.66 9.96
N THR A 114 -8.77 -2.10 9.32
CA THR A 114 -7.40 -1.70 9.63
C THR A 114 -6.98 -0.41 8.93
N GLY A 115 -7.86 0.19 8.12
CA GLY A 115 -7.64 1.48 7.47
C GLY A 115 -7.54 2.63 8.47
N TYR A 116 -6.66 3.61 8.21
CA TYR A 116 -6.41 4.70 9.16
C TYR A 116 -6.45 6.11 8.54
N ALA A 117 -6.93 6.26 7.31
CA ALA A 117 -6.98 7.58 6.66
C ALA A 117 -7.76 8.62 7.47
N GLU A 118 -8.81 8.23 8.20
CA GLU A 118 -9.63 9.11 9.04
C GLU A 118 -8.87 9.72 10.24
N MET A 119 -7.70 9.17 10.57
CA MET A 119 -6.86 9.63 11.67
C MET A 119 -5.81 10.65 11.20
N LEU A 120 -5.78 10.97 9.90
CA LEU A 120 -4.82 11.87 9.31
C LEU A 120 -5.47 13.21 8.97
N ASP A 121 -4.72 14.30 9.16
CA ASP A 121 -5.09 15.63 8.67
C ASP A 121 -4.61 15.85 7.23
N ILE A 122 -3.58 15.09 6.80
CA ILE A 122 -2.99 15.15 5.46
C ILE A 122 -2.36 13.80 5.09
N TYR A 123 -2.51 13.38 3.85
CA TYR A 123 -1.88 12.18 3.33
C TYR A 123 -1.00 12.52 2.13
N MET A 124 0.26 12.13 2.16
CA MET A 124 1.21 12.30 1.07
C MET A 124 1.47 10.96 0.39
N THR A 125 1.18 10.89 -0.91
CA THR A 125 1.42 9.69 -1.72
C THR A 125 2.64 9.87 -2.62
N GLY A 126 3.55 8.88 -2.60
CA GLY A 126 4.74 8.88 -3.46
C GLY A 126 4.39 8.46 -4.88
N LEU A 127 4.49 9.39 -5.82
CA LEU A 127 4.23 9.17 -7.25
C LEU A 127 5.57 9.01 -8.01
N TYR A 128 6.33 7.98 -7.64
CA TYR A 128 7.70 7.74 -8.13
C TYR A 128 7.68 6.86 -9.37
N TYR A 129 7.08 7.37 -10.44
CA TYR A 129 6.90 6.65 -11.67
C TYR A 129 7.57 7.35 -12.84
N SER A 130 8.17 6.56 -13.74
CA SER A 130 8.65 7.05 -15.02
C SER A 130 7.50 7.30 -16.01
N MET A 131 6.35 6.66 -15.81
CA MET A 131 5.15 6.85 -16.62
C MET A 131 4.31 7.98 -16.04
N ILE A 132 3.86 8.91 -16.89
CA ILE A 132 3.08 10.07 -16.45
C ILE A 132 1.58 9.74 -16.45
N THR A 133 1.10 9.15 -17.53
CA THR A 133 -0.30 8.80 -17.71
C THR A 133 -0.53 7.29 -17.68
N LYS A 134 -1.78 6.88 -17.48
CA LYS A 134 -2.17 5.46 -17.57
C LYS A 134 -1.90 4.90 -18.98
N ASP A 135 -2.11 5.70 -20.01
CA ASP A 135 -1.84 5.31 -21.39
C ASP A 135 -0.35 5.03 -21.67
N ASP A 136 0.56 5.66 -20.92
CA ASP A 136 1.99 5.40 -21.03
C ASP A 136 2.34 4.02 -20.47
N VAL A 137 1.64 3.57 -19.43
CA VAL A 137 1.80 2.23 -18.84
C VAL A 137 1.41 1.14 -19.84
N ASP A 138 0.31 1.31 -20.52
CA ASP A 138 -0.19 0.34 -21.52
C ASP A 138 0.77 0.16 -22.71
N LYS A 139 1.60 1.15 -22.97
CA LYS A 139 2.63 1.11 -24.04
C LYS A 139 3.98 0.56 -23.58
N ALA A 140 4.17 0.47 -22.25
CA ALA A 140 5.44 0.03 -21.69
C ALA A 140 5.57 -1.49 -21.74
N THR A 141 6.76 -1.95 -22.12
CA THR A 141 7.15 -3.35 -22.00
C THR A 141 8.18 -3.47 -20.88
N GLY A 142 7.86 -4.15 -19.79
CA GLY A 142 8.81 -4.41 -18.72
C GLY A 142 8.46 -3.74 -17.40
N VAL A 143 9.49 -3.54 -16.57
CA VAL A 143 9.33 -2.98 -15.21
C VAL A 143 8.90 -1.51 -15.28
N VAL A 144 7.81 -1.20 -14.63
CA VAL A 144 7.24 0.14 -14.52
C VAL A 144 7.44 0.63 -13.09
N GLY A 145 8.25 1.66 -12.90
CA GLY A 145 8.54 2.22 -11.57
C GLY A 145 9.80 1.68 -10.89
N GLN A 146 10.01 2.07 -9.64
CA GLN A 146 11.22 1.74 -8.87
C GLN A 146 11.21 0.35 -8.23
N ARG A 147 10.09 -0.35 -8.22
CA ARG A 147 9.94 -1.66 -7.58
C ARG A 147 9.56 -2.72 -8.60
N SER A 148 10.11 -3.91 -8.40
CA SER A 148 9.58 -5.12 -9.02
C SER A 148 8.23 -5.42 -8.40
N GLU A 149 7.21 -5.49 -9.22
CA GLU A 149 5.82 -5.69 -8.79
C GLU A 149 5.44 -7.17 -8.89
N ALA A 150 6.34 -8.02 -8.42
CA ALA A 150 6.09 -9.45 -8.36
C ALA A 150 4.82 -9.75 -7.55
N GLY A 151 3.89 -10.47 -8.15
CA GLY A 151 2.61 -10.82 -7.55
C GLY A 151 1.48 -9.82 -7.77
N MET A 152 1.71 -8.73 -8.51
CA MET A 152 0.62 -7.85 -8.90
C MET A 152 -0.06 -8.35 -10.17
N ASP A 153 -1.39 -8.27 -10.18
CA ASP A 153 -2.18 -8.58 -11.38
C ASP A 153 -1.95 -7.54 -12.47
N ASN A 154 -1.92 -7.97 -13.73
CA ASN A 154 -1.70 -7.09 -14.87
C ASN A 154 -2.80 -6.03 -15.03
N SER A 155 -4.02 -6.29 -14.57
CA SER A 155 -5.12 -5.33 -14.59
C SER A 155 -4.88 -4.10 -13.71
N LEU A 156 -3.98 -4.21 -12.72
CA LEU A 156 -3.64 -3.14 -11.78
C LEU A 156 -2.39 -2.34 -12.17
N THR A 157 -1.76 -2.66 -13.29
CA THR A 157 -0.51 -1.98 -13.71
C THR A 157 -0.68 -0.50 -14.00
N TYR A 158 -1.90 -0.04 -14.31
CA TYR A 158 -2.21 1.38 -14.48
C TYR A 158 -1.86 2.23 -13.24
N CYS A 159 -1.84 1.62 -12.06
CA CYS A 159 -1.44 2.26 -10.81
C CYS A 159 0.01 2.75 -10.83
N TYR A 160 0.85 2.25 -11.75
CA TYR A 160 2.26 2.61 -11.86
C TYR A 160 2.52 3.78 -12.81
N SER A 161 1.63 4.74 -12.81
CA SER A 161 1.81 6.05 -13.43
C SER A 161 1.56 7.15 -12.39
N VAL A 162 2.02 8.36 -12.67
CA VAL A 162 1.70 9.54 -11.83
C VAL A 162 0.19 9.73 -11.74
N GLU A 163 -0.49 9.63 -12.87
CA GLU A 163 -1.96 9.73 -12.94
C GLU A 163 -2.65 8.62 -12.14
N GLY A 164 -2.34 7.36 -12.45
CA GLY A 164 -2.99 6.22 -11.81
C GLY A 164 -2.68 6.10 -10.32
N GLY A 165 -1.45 6.41 -9.90
CA GLY A 165 -1.08 6.44 -8.49
C GLY A 165 -1.82 7.52 -7.69
N ALA A 166 -2.04 8.71 -8.27
CA ALA A 166 -2.82 9.75 -7.64
C ALA A 166 -4.33 9.40 -7.59
N GLU A 167 -4.88 8.84 -8.67
CA GLU A 167 -6.27 8.39 -8.70
C GLU A 167 -6.56 7.32 -7.66
N ILE A 168 -5.70 6.30 -7.56
CA ILE A 168 -5.89 5.23 -6.56
C ILE A 168 -5.76 5.76 -5.14
N ALA A 169 -4.88 6.73 -4.88
CA ALA A 169 -4.79 7.35 -3.56
C ALA A 169 -6.10 8.07 -3.17
N LYS A 170 -6.71 8.79 -4.10
CA LYS A 170 -8.02 9.45 -3.87
C LYS A 170 -9.16 8.43 -3.69
N GLU A 171 -9.19 7.40 -4.52
CA GLU A 171 -10.19 6.33 -4.42
C GLU A 171 -10.14 5.61 -3.07
N ILE A 172 -8.95 5.26 -2.64
CA ILE A 172 -8.71 4.47 -1.43
C ILE A 172 -8.95 5.29 -0.16
N THR A 173 -8.56 6.55 -0.15
CA THR A 173 -8.84 7.46 0.98
C THR A 173 -10.29 7.93 1.04
N LYS A 174 -11.11 7.66 0.02
CA LYS A 174 -12.53 8.06 -0.04
C LYS A 174 -12.76 9.56 0.21
N GLY A 175 -11.73 10.40 0.03
CA GLY A 175 -11.82 11.84 0.26
C GLY A 175 -11.92 12.26 1.74
N VAL A 176 -11.66 11.35 2.69
CA VAL A 176 -11.69 11.65 4.14
C VAL A 176 -10.47 12.44 4.59
N VAL A 177 -9.43 12.49 3.77
CA VAL A 177 -8.19 13.22 4.02
C VAL A 177 -7.70 13.88 2.72
N PRO A 178 -7.16 15.12 2.78
CA PRO A 178 -6.49 15.73 1.65
C PRO A 178 -5.29 14.90 1.18
N VAL A 179 -5.19 14.66 -0.13
CA VAL A 179 -4.10 13.89 -0.74
C VAL A 179 -3.12 14.83 -1.44
N ILE A 180 -1.82 14.70 -1.11
CA ILE A 180 -0.74 15.41 -1.78
C ILE A 180 0.12 14.42 -2.56
N GLY A 181 0.30 14.65 -3.86
CA GLY A 181 1.22 13.89 -4.70
C GLY A 181 2.67 14.33 -4.48
N SER A 182 3.53 13.42 -4.06
CA SER A 182 4.97 13.65 -3.94
C SER A 182 5.71 13.07 -5.14
N ILE A 183 6.51 13.90 -5.80
CA ILE A 183 7.35 13.53 -6.94
C ILE A 183 8.81 13.52 -6.53
N TYR A 184 9.52 12.46 -6.86
CA TYR A 184 10.94 12.33 -6.56
C TYR A 184 11.79 12.99 -7.66
N VAL A 185 12.35 14.15 -7.36
CA VAL A 185 13.05 15.01 -8.35
C VAL A 185 14.19 14.29 -9.07
N GLU A 186 14.99 13.47 -8.37
CA GLU A 186 16.12 12.75 -8.98
C GLU A 186 15.69 11.77 -10.07
N GLN A 187 14.49 11.24 -10.03
CA GLN A 187 13.97 10.34 -11.05
C GLN A 187 13.84 11.04 -12.41
N TYR A 188 13.72 12.36 -12.40
CA TYR A 188 13.55 13.19 -13.59
C TYR A 188 14.83 13.93 -14.02
N LEU A 189 15.94 13.69 -13.33
CA LEU A 189 17.26 14.24 -13.73
C LEU A 189 17.88 13.48 -14.90
N GLY A 190 17.37 12.29 -15.23
CA GLY A 190 17.72 11.54 -16.43
C GLY A 190 16.79 11.86 -17.59
N ASP A 191 17.17 11.46 -18.79
CA ASP A 191 16.53 11.82 -20.05
C ASP A 191 15.15 11.13 -20.31
N PHE A 192 14.59 10.40 -19.33
CA PHE A 192 13.48 9.49 -19.60
C PHE A 192 12.10 10.10 -19.38
N THR A 193 11.94 10.99 -18.42
CA THR A 193 10.62 11.56 -18.10
C THR A 193 10.74 13.03 -17.80
N PRO A 194 10.01 13.89 -18.54
CA PRO A 194 10.09 15.33 -18.32
C PRO A 194 9.40 15.72 -17.01
N PHE A 195 10.14 16.38 -16.13
CA PHE A 195 9.68 16.78 -14.79
C PHE A 195 8.44 17.69 -14.84
N GLY A 196 8.40 18.67 -15.72
CA GLY A 196 7.27 19.59 -15.84
C GLY A 196 5.93 18.91 -16.12
N PRO A 197 5.82 18.02 -17.12
CA PRO A 197 4.65 17.19 -17.37
C PRO A 197 4.25 16.31 -16.17
N ALA A 198 5.21 15.70 -15.47
CA ALA A 198 4.93 14.89 -14.29
C ALA A 198 4.32 15.73 -13.15
N VAL A 199 4.87 16.90 -12.84
CA VAL A 199 4.31 17.85 -11.85
C VAL A 199 2.90 18.27 -12.26
N THR A 200 2.71 18.64 -13.53
CA THR A 200 1.41 19.05 -14.05
C THR A 200 0.36 17.94 -13.90
N GLN A 201 0.75 16.69 -14.20
CA GLN A 201 -0.17 15.56 -14.05
C GLN A 201 -0.46 15.25 -12.58
N ALA A 202 0.54 15.29 -11.70
CA ALA A 202 0.32 15.11 -10.28
C ALA A 202 -0.68 16.12 -9.72
N LEU A 203 -0.51 17.41 -10.04
CA LEU A 203 -1.44 18.47 -9.62
C LEU A 203 -2.86 18.23 -10.13
N LYS A 204 -3.02 17.86 -11.40
CA LYS A 204 -4.35 17.58 -11.99
C LYS A 204 -5.04 16.39 -11.35
N SER A 205 -4.28 15.38 -10.92
CA SER A 205 -4.83 14.12 -10.42
C SER A 205 -5.10 14.15 -8.91
N THR A 206 -4.45 15.06 -8.16
CA THR A 206 -4.66 15.22 -6.71
C THR A 206 -5.66 16.32 -6.35
N ASP A 207 -5.95 17.27 -7.25
CA ASP A 207 -7.04 18.23 -7.12
C ASP A 207 -8.42 17.55 -7.30
#